data_9aa64645e656b026cf9fe4bc665efb74
#
_entry.id   9aa64645e656b026cf9fe4bc665efb74
#
_cell.length_a   1.000
_cell.length_b   1.000
_cell.length_c   1.000
_cell.angle_alpha   90.00
_cell.angle_beta   90.00
_cell.angle_gamma   90.00
#
_symmetry.space_group_name_H-M   'P 1'
#
loop_
_entity.id
_entity.type
_entity.pdbx_description
1 polymer ?
#
loop_
_entity_poly.entity_id
_entity_poly.type
_entity_poly.pdbx_seq_one_letter_code
_entity_poly.pdbx_strand_id
1 'polypeptide(L)'
;MLNSTSTIFTMDIYKSHFNKKASDAKMVLVGRITVVVALIIAIVIAPQLEGLGQVFIFIQEYTGVVSPGILAVFLMGLFYKKATNSAAIWGAILSIPIAMYFKVAPKGWSDALIFVELPFMHQMGYTCILTIAVIAIISYIDGNKTDSKAINLTKKLFSTDKTFNIAAFSILLITAFLYAMFW
;
A
#
# COMPACT_ATOMS: atom_id res chain seq x y z
N MET A 1 3.29 -5.46 -14.08
CA MET A 1 2.30 -4.40 -13.84
C MET A 1 1.07 -4.49 -14.76
N LEU A 2 1.19 -4.47 -16.10
CA LEU A 2 0.03 -4.54 -17.02
C LEU A 2 -0.90 -5.72 -16.75
N ASN A 3 -0.35 -6.90 -16.47
CA ASN A 3 -1.14 -8.09 -16.16
C ASN A 3 -1.94 -7.94 -14.86
N SER A 4 -1.33 -7.36 -13.82
CA SER A 4 -2.02 -7.09 -12.55
C SER A 4 -3.15 -6.08 -12.73
N THR A 5 -2.91 -4.99 -13.47
CA THR A 5 -3.93 -3.99 -13.79
C THR A 5 -5.11 -4.62 -14.53
N SER A 6 -4.83 -5.47 -15.52
CA SER A 6 -5.85 -6.20 -16.26
C SER A 6 -6.68 -7.12 -15.36
N THR A 7 -6.03 -7.87 -14.47
CA THR A 7 -6.71 -8.78 -13.57
C THR A 7 -7.60 -8.04 -12.58
N ILE A 8 -7.09 -6.99 -11.95
CA ILE A 8 -7.86 -6.16 -11.01
C ILE A 8 -9.06 -5.53 -11.74
N PHE A 9 -8.85 -4.92 -12.91
CA PHE A 9 -9.94 -4.33 -13.66
C PHE A 9 -11.01 -5.36 -14.04
N THR A 10 -10.60 -6.52 -14.52
CA THR A 10 -11.53 -7.56 -15.00
C THR A 10 -12.30 -8.20 -13.87
N MET A 11 -11.63 -8.54 -12.76
CA MET A 11 -12.25 -9.28 -11.66
C MET A 11 -12.99 -8.36 -10.69
N ASP A 12 -12.35 -7.25 -10.29
CA ASP A 12 -12.88 -6.41 -9.20
C ASP A 12 -13.82 -5.32 -9.73
N ILE A 13 -13.58 -4.81 -10.94
CA ILE A 13 -14.40 -3.75 -11.51
C ILE A 13 -15.43 -4.31 -12.48
N TYR A 14 -15.00 -4.96 -13.56
CA TYR A 14 -15.91 -5.39 -14.61
C TYR A 14 -16.88 -6.49 -14.14
N LYS A 15 -16.37 -7.57 -13.58
CA LYS A 15 -17.20 -8.68 -13.10
C LYS A 15 -18.08 -8.28 -11.92
N SER A 16 -17.56 -7.47 -11.02
CA SER A 16 -18.24 -7.08 -9.79
C SER A 16 -19.35 -6.06 -10.02
N HIS A 17 -19.15 -5.06 -10.91
CA HIS A 17 -20.03 -3.92 -11.08
C HIS A 17 -20.79 -3.92 -12.40
N PHE A 18 -20.16 -4.37 -13.50
CA PHE A 18 -20.78 -4.28 -14.84
C PHE A 18 -21.47 -5.56 -15.28
N ASN A 19 -20.85 -6.73 -15.07
CA ASN A 19 -21.43 -7.99 -15.52
C ASN A 19 -21.10 -9.17 -14.60
N LYS A 20 -21.91 -9.38 -13.60
CA LYS A 20 -21.75 -10.47 -12.61
C LYS A 20 -21.82 -11.88 -13.23
N LYS A 21 -22.44 -12.02 -14.40
CA LYS A 21 -22.64 -13.30 -15.13
C LYS A 21 -21.71 -13.41 -16.35
N ALA A 22 -20.63 -12.62 -16.41
CA ALA A 22 -19.71 -12.68 -17.54
C ALA A 22 -19.10 -14.07 -17.67
N SER A 23 -19.09 -14.62 -18.88
CA SER A 23 -18.40 -15.87 -19.18
C SER A 23 -16.87 -15.67 -19.16
N ASP A 24 -16.15 -16.73 -18.91
CA ASP A 24 -14.68 -16.70 -18.87
C ASP A 24 -14.06 -16.14 -20.16
N ALA A 25 -14.64 -16.50 -21.32
CA ALA A 25 -14.20 -15.95 -22.61
C ALA A 25 -14.36 -14.41 -22.68
N LYS A 26 -15.46 -13.87 -22.14
CA LYS A 26 -15.64 -12.41 -22.06
C LYS A 26 -14.66 -11.75 -21.09
N MET A 27 -14.38 -12.39 -19.98
CA MET A 27 -13.39 -11.85 -19.02
C MET A 27 -11.98 -11.80 -19.62
N VAL A 28 -11.58 -12.85 -20.35
CA VAL A 28 -10.30 -12.85 -21.09
C VAL A 28 -10.26 -11.74 -22.13
N LEU A 29 -11.35 -11.54 -22.88
CA LEU A 29 -11.42 -10.47 -23.88
C LEU A 29 -11.28 -9.08 -23.23
N VAL A 30 -12.04 -8.82 -22.15
CA VAL A 30 -11.96 -7.56 -21.41
C VAL A 30 -10.56 -7.35 -20.86
N GLY A 31 -9.94 -8.39 -20.30
CA GLY A 31 -8.55 -8.34 -19.82
C GLY A 31 -7.56 -7.94 -20.91
N ARG A 32 -7.69 -8.53 -22.12
CA ARG A 32 -6.84 -8.16 -23.27
C ARG A 32 -7.04 -6.71 -23.70
N ILE A 33 -8.28 -6.25 -23.78
CA ILE A 33 -8.58 -4.84 -24.12
C ILE A 33 -7.98 -3.91 -23.05
N THR A 34 -8.11 -4.23 -21.78
CA THR A 34 -7.53 -3.46 -20.67
C THR A 34 -6.02 -3.34 -20.79
N VAL A 35 -5.33 -4.44 -21.14
CA VAL A 35 -3.86 -4.41 -21.35
C VAL A 35 -3.50 -3.46 -22.51
N VAL A 36 -4.21 -3.55 -23.63
CA VAL A 36 -3.95 -2.71 -24.79
C VAL A 36 -4.18 -1.23 -24.46
N VAL A 37 -5.29 -0.90 -23.80
CA VAL A 37 -5.59 0.47 -23.38
C VAL A 37 -4.53 0.99 -22.40
N ALA A 38 -4.16 0.19 -21.40
CA ALA A 38 -3.12 0.57 -20.44
C ALA A 38 -1.75 0.77 -21.11
N LEU A 39 -1.42 -0.05 -22.13
CA LEU A 39 -0.20 0.10 -22.91
C LEU A 39 -0.20 1.42 -23.72
N ILE A 40 -1.31 1.75 -24.38
CA ILE A 40 -1.44 3.01 -25.13
C ILE A 40 -1.27 4.20 -24.17
N ILE A 41 -1.91 4.18 -23.02
CA ILE A 41 -1.76 5.22 -21.99
C ILE A 41 -0.30 5.34 -21.55
N ALA A 42 0.37 4.22 -21.30
CA ALA A 42 1.78 4.21 -20.91
C ALA A 42 2.69 4.81 -21.99
N ILE A 43 2.46 4.48 -23.27
CA ILE A 43 3.24 5.04 -24.40
C ILE A 43 3.05 6.57 -24.52
N VAL A 44 1.83 7.07 -24.30
CA VAL A 44 1.53 8.52 -24.34
C VAL A 44 2.18 9.26 -23.17
N ILE A 45 2.22 8.64 -21.99
CA ILE A 45 2.79 9.25 -20.78
C ILE A 45 4.32 9.16 -20.75
N ALA A 46 4.91 8.10 -21.30
CA ALA A 46 6.35 7.83 -21.20
C ALA A 46 7.24 9.03 -21.62
N PRO A 47 7.00 9.73 -22.75
CA PRO A 47 7.82 10.89 -23.13
C PRO A 47 7.75 12.05 -22.13
N GLN A 48 6.63 12.20 -21.42
CA GLN A 48 6.44 13.28 -20.43
C GLN A 48 7.26 13.05 -19.15
N LEU A 49 7.73 11.81 -18.93
CA LEU A 49 8.56 11.44 -17.79
C LEU A 49 10.06 11.73 -18.04
N GLU A 50 10.45 12.00 -19.29
CA GLU A 50 11.85 12.20 -19.67
C GLU A 50 12.50 13.42 -19.00
N GLY A 51 11.72 14.45 -18.66
CA GLY A 51 12.15 15.65 -17.95
C GLY A 51 12.25 15.54 -16.40
N LEU A 52 11.86 14.41 -15.82
CA LEU A 52 11.74 14.24 -14.36
C LEU A 52 13.01 13.71 -13.66
N GLY A 53 14.15 13.67 -14.33
CA GLY A 53 15.41 13.17 -13.79
C GLY A 53 15.34 11.66 -13.52
N GLN A 54 15.53 11.24 -12.28
CA GLN A 54 15.45 9.81 -11.94
C GLN A 54 13.97 9.35 -11.83
N VAL A 55 13.40 8.91 -12.93
CA VAL A 55 11.99 8.42 -13.03
C VAL A 55 11.66 7.38 -11.95
N PHE A 56 12.62 6.55 -11.60
CA PHE A 56 12.45 5.54 -10.55
C PHE A 56 12.16 6.18 -9.18
N ILE A 57 12.90 7.21 -8.80
CA ILE A 57 12.69 7.93 -7.53
C ILE A 57 11.32 8.61 -7.55
N PHE A 58 10.96 9.25 -8.67
CA PHE A 58 9.66 9.88 -8.83
C PHE A 58 8.50 8.89 -8.63
N ILE A 59 8.54 7.73 -9.31
CA ILE A 59 7.51 6.69 -9.13
C ILE A 59 7.46 6.22 -7.68
N GLN A 60 8.60 6.04 -7.04
CA GLN A 60 8.68 5.57 -5.66
C GLN A 60 8.13 6.60 -4.67
N GLU A 61 8.41 7.88 -4.87
CA GLU A 61 7.84 8.96 -4.06
C GLU A 61 6.32 9.02 -4.14
N TYR A 62 5.75 8.93 -5.35
CA TYR A 62 4.28 8.96 -5.50
C TYR A 62 3.60 7.69 -4.99
N THR A 63 4.22 6.53 -5.17
CA THR A 63 3.75 5.28 -4.57
C THR A 63 3.82 5.37 -3.04
N GLY A 64 4.81 6.07 -2.51
CA GLY A 64 4.99 6.36 -1.09
C GLY A 64 3.89 7.21 -0.44
N VAL A 65 3.09 7.92 -1.22
CA VAL A 65 1.93 8.67 -0.70
C VAL A 65 0.78 7.74 -0.31
N VAL A 66 0.59 6.65 -1.03
CA VAL A 66 -0.56 5.73 -0.84
C VAL A 66 -0.19 4.50 0.00
N SER A 67 1.01 3.96 -0.22
CA SER A 67 1.45 2.69 0.39
C SER A 67 1.41 2.66 1.92
N PRO A 68 1.82 3.72 2.66
CA PRO A 68 1.80 3.69 4.12
C PRO A 68 0.40 3.57 4.70
N GLY A 69 -0.59 4.20 4.06
CA GLY A 69 -1.99 4.12 4.46
C GLY A 69 -2.55 2.71 4.29
N ILE A 70 -2.28 2.09 3.15
CA ILE A 70 -2.68 0.71 2.89
C ILE A 70 -2.02 -0.23 3.90
N LEU A 71 -0.72 -0.10 4.14
CA LEU A 71 -0.01 -0.89 5.13
C LEU A 71 -0.62 -0.74 6.54
N ALA A 72 -0.92 0.48 6.96
CA ALA A 72 -1.53 0.76 8.26
C ALA A 72 -2.90 0.07 8.40
N VAL A 73 -3.75 0.14 7.37
CA VAL A 73 -5.06 -0.53 7.35
C VAL A 73 -4.89 -2.05 7.46
N PHE A 74 -3.96 -2.64 6.71
CA PHE A 74 -3.67 -4.07 6.79
C PHE A 74 -3.15 -4.49 8.16
N LEU A 75 -2.18 -3.77 8.72
CA LEU A 75 -1.64 -4.07 10.05
C LEU A 75 -2.72 -3.99 11.12
N MET A 76 -3.54 -2.94 11.10
CA MET A 76 -4.62 -2.79 12.06
C MET A 76 -5.71 -3.85 11.87
N GLY A 77 -6.07 -4.19 10.63
CA GLY A 77 -7.03 -5.25 10.36
C GLY A 77 -6.57 -6.64 10.79
N LEU A 78 -5.27 -6.93 10.71
CA LEU A 78 -4.70 -8.21 11.12
C LEU A 78 -4.47 -8.30 12.63
N PHE A 79 -3.89 -7.27 13.24
CA PHE A 79 -3.40 -7.33 14.61
C PHE A 79 -4.33 -6.70 15.63
N TYR A 80 -5.17 -5.75 15.23
CA TYR A 80 -6.08 -5.06 16.13
C TYR A 80 -7.52 -5.51 15.94
N LYS A 81 -7.95 -6.47 16.77
CA LYS A 81 -9.30 -7.10 16.69
C LYS A 81 -10.48 -6.14 16.86
N LYS A 82 -10.22 -4.93 17.33
CA LYS A 82 -11.22 -3.90 17.60
C LYS A 82 -11.22 -2.84 16.50
N ALA A 83 -10.44 -3.02 15.42
CA ALA A 83 -10.47 -2.14 14.27
C ALA A 83 -11.85 -2.22 13.60
N THR A 84 -12.52 -1.07 13.49
CA THR A 84 -13.82 -0.98 12.83
C THR A 84 -13.65 -0.73 11.34
N ASN A 85 -14.64 -1.14 10.55
CA ASN A 85 -14.63 -0.88 9.11
C ASN A 85 -14.63 0.62 8.78
N SER A 86 -15.35 1.42 9.57
CA SER A 86 -15.35 2.88 9.49
C SER A 86 -13.95 3.45 9.71
N ALA A 87 -13.25 2.99 10.77
CA ALA A 87 -11.90 3.41 11.07
C ALA A 87 -10.90 3.06 9.95
N ALA A 88 -11.04 1.89 9.33
CA ALA A 88 -10.21 1.48 8.21
C ALA A 88 -10.41 2.39 6.98
N ILE A 89 -11.66 2.71 6.64
CA ILE A 89 -12.01 3.61 5.53
C ILE A 89 -11.46 5.01 5.79
N TRP A 90 -11.72 5.59 6.96
CA TRP A 90 -11.22 6.91 7.32
C TRP A 90 -9.70 6.95 7.42
N GLY A 91 -9.08 5.89 7.95
CA GLY A 91 -7.64 5.75 7.97
C GLY A 91 -7.03 5.76 6.56
N ALA A 92 -7.60 5.02 5.63
CA ALA A 92 -7.17 5.00 4.24
C ALA A 92 -7.33 6.37 3.56
N ILE A 93 -8.48 7.04 3.76
CA ILE A 93 -8.74 8.37 3.19
C ILE A 93 -7.80 9.43 3.78
N LEU A 94 -7.64 9.45 5.10
CA LEU A 94 -6.81 10.45 5.79
C LEU A 94 -5.31 10.21 5.62
N SER A 95 -4.88 9.00 5.27
CA SER A 95 -3.46 8.73 5.00
C SER A 95 -2.90 9.54 3.83
N ILE A 96 -3.74 9.82 2.81
CA ILE A 96 -3.34 10.59 1.63
C ILE A 96 -3.00 12.05 2.00
N PRO A 97 -3.90 12.83 2.64
CA PRO A 97 -3.58 14.19 3.04
C PRO A 97 -2.44 14.25 4.07
N ILE A 98 -2.29 13.27 4.96
CA ILE A 98 -1.14 13.18 5.89
C ILE A 98 0.17 13.02 5.11
N ALA A 99 0.22 12.10 4.14
CA ALA A 99 1.40 11.91 3.31
C ALA A 99 1.71 13.15 2.44
N MET A 100 0.69 13.78 1.87
CA MET A 100 0.82 15.01 1.09
C MET A 100 1.32 16.16 1.95
N TYR A 101 0.88 16.25 3.20
CA TYR A 101 1.38 17.25 4.14
C TYR A 101 2.90 17.13 4.35
N PHE A 102 3.41 15.94 4.63
CA PHE A 102 4.86 15.73 4.76
C PHE A 102 5.64 16.01 3.47
N LYS A 103 5.02 15.82 2.31
CA LYS A 103 5.66 16.06 1.01
C LYS A 103 5.68 17.54 0.63
N VAL A 104 4.63 18.29 0.95
CA VAL A 104 4.44 19.68 0.49
C VAL A 104 4.94 20.69 1.52
N ALA A 105 4.77 20.43 2.81
CA ALA A 105 5.13 21.35 3.90
C ALA A 105 6.59 21.82 3.87
N PRO A 106 7.61 20.97 3.56
CA PRO A 106 9.00 21.42 3.47
C PRO A 106 9.28 22.34 2.29
N LYS A 107 8.43 22.34 1.25
CA LYS A 107 8.65 23.08 -0.01
C LYS A 107 8.00 24.48 -0.04
N GLY A 108 7.52 24.98 1.09
CA GLY A 108 7.10 26.38 1.20
C GLY A 108 5.60 26.63 1.20
N TRP A 109 4.79 25.67 1.64
CA TRP A 109 3.36 25.94 1.83
C TRP A 109 3.05 26.79 3.08
N SER A 110 3.99 26.90 3.98
CA SER A 110 4.01 27.91 5.03
C SER A 110 5.42 28.13 5.52
N ASP A 111 5.79 29.36 5.82
CA ASP A 111 6.96 29.73 6.62
C ASP A 111 6.87 29.18 8.07
N ALA A 112 5.97 28.29 8.34
CA ALA A 112 5.79 27.60 9.60
C ALA A 112 6.86 26.50 9.74
N LEU A 113 7.98 26.92 10.04
CA LEU A 113 9.03 26.58 11.01
C LEU A 113 9.09 25.16 11.63
N ILE A 114 8.27 24.19 11.23
CA ILE A 114 8.16 22.91 11.96
C ILE A 114 8.76 21.75 11.18
N PHE A 115 9.12 21.89 9.91
CA PHE A 115 9.53 20.76 9.12
C PHE A 115 10.91 20.92 8.49
N VAL A 116 11.86 20.18 9.09
CA VAL A 116 13.10 19.75 8.43
C VAL A 116 12.72 18.89 7.22
N GLU A 117 13.39 19.07 6.08
CA GLU A 117 13.26 18.16 4.94
C GLU A 117 13.60 16.74 5.39
N LEU A 118 12.56 15.93 5.52
CA LEU A 118 12.72 14.53 5.89
C LEU A 118 12.95 13.70 4.64
N PRO A 119 13.89 12.75 4.65
CA PRO A 119 14.02 11.76 3.60
C PRO A 119 12.67 11.05 3.38
N PHE A 120 12.32 10.75 2.12
CA PHE A 120 11.01 10.21 1.77
C PHE A 120 10.63 8.95 2.57
N MET A 121 11.61 8.10 2.92
CA MET A 121 11.40 6.92 3.76
C MET A 121 10.86 7.28 5.15
N HIS A 122 11.38 8.35 5.76
CA HIS A 122 10.89 8.82 7.06
C HIS A 122 9.48 9.40 6.94
N GLN A 123 9.18 10.12 5.85
CA GLN A 123 7.83 10.61 5.56
C GLN A 123 6.82 9.45 5.48
N MET A 124 7.18 8.36 4.80
CA MET A 124 6.36 7.15 4.74
C MET A 124 6.16 6.51 6.12
N GLY A 125 7.22 6.40 6.91
CA GLY A 125 7.18 5.87 8.26
C GLY A 125 6.25 6.67 9.18
N TYR A 126 6.39 7.99 9.21
CA TYR A 126 5.52 8.87 10.00
C TYR A 126 4.07 8.82 9.52
N THR A 127 3.83 8.80 8.21
CA THR A 127 2.48 8.64 7.65
C THR A 127 1.85 7.33 8.12
N CYS A 128 2.58 6.23 8.09
CA CYS A 128 2.10 4.94 8.57
C CYS A 128 1.72 4.99 10.05
N ILE A 129 2.61 5.51 10.90
CA ILE A 129 2.38 5.62 12.35
C ILE A 129 1.17 6.50 12.65
N LEU A 130 1.07 7.67 12.02
CA LEU A 130 -0.07 8.57 12.21
C LEU A 130 -1.38 7.93 11.73
N THR A 131 -1.36 7.23 10.62
CA THR A 131 -2.53 6.50 10.12
C THR A 131 -2.96 5.39 11.08
N ILE A 132 -2.03 4.64 11.66
CA ILE A 132 -2.31 3.65 12.71
C ILE A 132 -2.98 4.34 13.92
N ALA A 133 -2.45 5.48 14.35
CA ALA A 133 -3.02 6.24 15.46
C ALA A 133 -4.46 6.71 15.13
N VAL A 134 -4.70 7.23 13.93
CA VAL A 134 -6.03 7.64 13.46
C VAL A 134 -7.00 6.46 13.48
N ILE A 135 -6.62 5.30 12.96
CA ILE A 135 -7.46 4.10 12.96
C ILE A 135 -7.76 3.66 14.40
N ALA A 136 -6.77 3.69 15.30
CA ALA A 136 -6.96 3.34 16.70
C ALA A 136 -7.93 4.29 17.41
N ILE A 137 -7.78 5.60 17.20
CA ILE A 137 -8.63 6.63 17.80
C ILE A 137 -10.07 6.48 17.30
N ILE A 138 -10.29 6.36 15.99
CA ILE A 138 -11.64 6.21 15.42
C ILE A 138 -12.28 4.91 15.91
N SER A 139 -11.53 3.80 15.95
CA SER A 139 -12.03 2.53 16.48
C SER A 139 -12.41 2.62 17.95
N TYR A 140 -11.70 3.42 18.72
CA TYR A 140 -12.04 3.68 20.13
C TYR A 140 -13.34 4.49 20.25
N ILE A 141 -13.50 5.51 19.44
CA ILE A 141 -14.72 6.37 19.39
C ILE A 141 -15.93 5.55 18.94
N ASP A 142 -15.79 4.66 17.98
CA ASP A 142 -16.85 3.76 17.48
C ASP A 142 -17.30 2.71 18.53
N GLY A 143 -16.80 2.80 19.74
CA GLY A 143 -17.22 1.97 20.87
C GLY A 143 -16.41 0.69 21.04
N ASN A 144 -15.26 0.58 20.37
CA ASN A 144 -14.26 -0.48 20.60
C ASN A 144 -14.85 -1.92 20.54
N LYS A 145 -15.86 -2.12 19.67
CA LYS A 145 -16.55 -3.40 19.51
C LYS A 145 -15.68 -4.38 18.73
N THR A 146 -15.51 -5.57 19.26
CA THR A 146 -14.85 -6.64 18.51
C THR A 146 -15.75 -7.07 17.35
N ASP A 147 -15.27 -6.95 16.11
CA ASP A 147 -16.01 -7.44 14.96
C ASP A 147 -16.02 -8.98 14.97
N SER A 148 -17.18 -9.58 14.71
CA SER A 148 -17.34 -11.03 14.57
C SER A 148 -16.49 -11.60 13.41
N LYS A 149 -16.12 -10.76 12.46
CA LYS A 149 -15.26 -11.10 11.32
C LYS A 149 -13.78 -10.88 11.57
N ALA A 150 -13.38 -10.44 12.79
CA ALA A 150 -11.99 -10.20 13.12
C ALA A 150 -11.17 -11.49 13.00
N ILE A 151 -10.02 -11.39 12.35
CA ILE A 151 -9.12 -12.53 12.15
C ILE A 151 -8.54 -12.98 13.50
N ASN A 152 -8.81 -14.21 13.87
CA ASN A 152 -8.21 -14.81 15.05
C ASN A 152 -6.81 -15.34 14.70
N LEU A 153 -5.79 -14.55 15.04
CA LEU A 153 -4.39 -14.98 14.93
C LEU A 153 -4.12 -16.09 15.95
N THR A 154 -4.12 -17.31 15.48
CA THR A 154 -3.75 -18.48 16.29
C THR A 154 -2.24 -18.70 16.17
N LYS A 155 -1.59 -19.14 17.26
CA LYS A 155 -0.14 -19.51 17.23
C LYS A 155 0.21 -20.46 16.10
N LYS A 156 -0.74 -21.30 15.67
CA LYS A 156 -0.59 -22.24 14.55
C LYS A 156 -0.34 -21.54 13.20
N LEU A 157 -0.81 -20.30 12.99
CA LEU A 157 -0.55 -19.50 11.79
C LEU A 157 0.94 -19.10 11.66
N PHE A 158 1.63 -18.97 12.79
CA PHE A 158 3.05 -18.63 12.83
C PHE A 158 3.95 -19.88 13.02
N SER A 159 3.36 -21.06 13.05
CA SER A 159 4.10 -22.33 13.11
C SER A 159 4.52 -22.71 11.69
N THR A 160 5.78 -22.48 11.40
CA THR A 160 6.39 -22.81 10.11
C THR A 160 7.18 -24.10 10.19
N ASP A 161 7.31 -24.78 9.07
CA ASP A 161 8.08 -26.03 8.97
C ASP A 161 9.59 -25.77 9.21
N LYS A 162 10.29 -26.78 9.73
CA LYS A 162 11.74 -26.69 10.02
C LYS A 162 12.54 -26.32 8.77
N THR A 163 12.19 -26.90 7.63
CA THR A 163 12.85 -26.61 6.34
C THR A 163 12.70 -25.15 5.94
N PHE A 164 11.49 -24.59 6.10
CA PHE A 164 11.23 -23.17 5.85
C PHE A 164 12.06 -22.28 6.78
N ASN A 165 12.11 -22.62 8.08
CA ASN A 165 12.85 -21.83 9.06
C ASN A 165 14.35 -21.79 8.76
N ILE A 166 14.93 -22.93 8.38
CA ILE A 166 16.35 -23.02 8.00
C ILE A 166 16.60 -22.16 6.75
N ALA A 167 15.77 -22.28 5.72
CA ALA A 167 15.91 -21.49 4.49
C ALA A 167 15.76 -19.99 4.76
N ALA A 168 14.75 -19.57 5.53
CA ALA A 168 14.53 -18.17 5.90
C ALA A 168 15.70 -17.60 6.71
N PHE A 169 16.22 -18.36 7.68
CA PHE A 169 17.36 -17.95 8.48
C PHE A 169 18.65 -17.84 7.64
N SER A 170 18.85 -18.77 6.70
CA SER A 170 19.98 -18.71 5.76
C SER A 170 19.93 -17.44 4.88
N ILE A 171 18.75 -17.07 4.37
CA ILE A 171 18.57 -15.84 3.58
C ILE A 171 18.87 -14.61 4.45
N LEU A 172 18.38 -14.58 5.69
CA LEU A 172 18.65 -13.48 6.61
C LEU A 172 20.15 -13.33 6.90
N LEU A 173 20.87 -14.43 7.13
CA LEU A 173 22.31 -14.43 7.35
C LEU A 173 23.07 -13.93 6.11
N ILE A 174 22.72 -14.41 4.92
CA ILE A 174 23.35 -13.95 3.68
C ILE A 174 23.10 -12.47 3.48
N THR A 175 21.87 -12.00 3.69
CA THR A 175 21.53 -10.58 3.58
C THR A 175 22.31 -9.73 4.58
N ALA A 176 22.36 -10.14 5.84
CA ALA A 176 23.11 -9.45 6.88
C ALA A 176 24.61 -9.40 6.54
N PHE A 177 25.18 -10.50 6.05
CA PHE A 177 26.57 -10.57 5.62
C PHE A 177 26.85 -9.60 4.45
N LEU A 178 25.99 -9.58 3.44
CA LEU A 178 26.12 -8.65 2.32
C LEU A 178 26.03 -7.19 2.77
N TYR A 179 25.10 -6.87 3.65
CA TYR A 179 25.03 -5.52 4.23
C TYR A 179 26.29 -5.17 5.02
N ALA A 180 26.81 -6.07 5.84
CA ALA A 180 28.05 -5.82 6.60
C ALA A 180 29.29 -5.66 5.72
N MET A 181 29.29 -6.29 4.54
CA MET A 181 30.42 -6.24 3.61
C MET A 181 30.43 -5.00 2.71
N PHE A 182 29.22 -4.51 2.34
CA PHE A 182 29.07 -3.44 1.32
C PHE A 182 28.52 -2.12 1.88
N TRP A 183 28.28 -2.04 3.18
CA TRP A 183 27.83 -0.81 3.86
C TRP A 183 28.99 0.10 4.26
#